data_3209d6bee4031a643b8fa6315c14688c
#
_entry.id   3209d6bee4031a643b8fa6315c14688c
#
_cell.length_a   1.000
_cell.length_b   1.000
_cell.length_c   1.000
_cell.angle_alpha   90.00
_cell.angle_beta   90.00
_cell.angle_gamma   90.00
#
_symmetry.space_group_name_H-M   'P 1'
#
loop_
_entity.id
_entity.type
_entity.pdbx_description
1 polymer ?
#
loop_
_entity_poly.entity_id
_entity_poly.type
_entity_poly.pdbx_seq_one_letter_code
_entity_poly.pdbx_strand_id
1 'polypeptide(L)'
;FRGFDAYYSIPAKDKTAEFGHWEKGPGYSLFKAMKKQFGKLPIIAEDLGFLTPSVLELVKKTGFPGMKVLEFAFDDEGASSYLPHRYPKNCVVYTGTHDNMTLQGWYHSLSPASKTFALRYLGNAYTPEGEIHWDYIRLALASVAKLAVIPVQDYLGLGNWARTNEPSTLGKNWRWRMKKDDLTPELIAKCREMAEIYGRAKKVQADLPEKERADKDTREMQEERPAEKEEKPTAKEERRSADEAPQ
;
A
#
# COMPACT_ATOMS: atom_id res chain seq x y z
N PHE A 1 7.19 -9.50 4.08
CA PHE A 1 8.07 -9.61 2.89
C PHE A 1 9.44 -10.18 3.24
N ARG A 2 9.92 -9.91 4.48
CA ARG A 2 11.23 -10.34 4.98
C ARG A 2 11.49 -11.85 4.82
N GLY A 3 10.49 -12.70 5.03
CA GLY A 3 10.62 -14.15 4.92
C GLY A 3 11.07 -14.65 3.54
N PHE A 4 10.92 -13.83 2.49
CA PHE A 4 11.46 -14.17 1.17
C PHE A 4 12.97 -13.95 1.07
N ASP A 5 13.56 -13.09 1.91
CA ASP A 5 14.99 -12.89 2.02
C ASP A 5 15.61 -13.90 2.99
N ALA A 6 15.08 -13.93 4.21
CA ALA A 6 15.47 -14.88 5.25
C ALA A 6 14.30 -15.08 6.25
N TYR A 7 14.15 -16.28 6.73
CA TYR A 7 13.17 -16.65 7.74
C TYR A 7 13.82 -17.38 8.91
N TYR A 8 13.18 -17.28 10.07
CA TYR A 8 13.68 -17.93 11.28
C TYR A 8 13.00 -19.30 11.42
N SER A 9 13.78 -20.36 11.29
CA SER A 9 13.32 -21.76 11.40
C SER A 9 13.37 -22.21 12.84
N ILE A 10 12.24 -22.71 13.35
CA ILE A 10 12.12 -23.20 14.72
C ILE A 10 11.71 -24.66 14.66
N PRO A 11 12.41 -25.59 15.37
CA PRO A 11 12.01 -27.00 15.42
C PRO A 11 10.57 -27.15 15.91
N ALA A 12 9.75 -27.94 15.21
CA ALA A 12 8.30 -28.05 15.46
C ALA A 12 7.95 -28.53 16.89
N LYS A 13 8.86 -29.22 17.56
CA LYS A 13 8.72 -29.71 18.95
C LYS A 13 9.03 -28.66 20.01
N ASP A 14 9.68 -27.54 19.62
CA ASP A 14 10.10 -26.52 20.56
C ASP A 14 8.93 -25.61 20.94
N LYS A 15 8.86 -25.22 22.21
CA LYS A 15 7.83 -24.31 22.72
C LYS A 15 8.21 -22.84 22.61
N THR A 16 9.48 -22.54 22.37
CA THR A 16 10.05 -21.20 22.26
C THR A 16 10.91 -21.10 21.01
N ALA A 17 11.26 -19.87 20.61
CA ALA A 17 12.12 -19.62 19.46
C ALA A 17 13.64 -19.70 19.79
N GLU A 18 14.00 -20.05 21.02
CA GLU A 18 15.38 -19.98 21.54
C GLU A 18 16.39 -20.80 20.71
N PHE A 19 16.00 -21.99 20.25
CA PHE A 19 16.86 -22.89 19.50
C PHE A 19 16.63 -22.85 17.98
N GLY A 20 15.96 -21.81 17.52
CA GLY A 20 15.79 -21.59 16.10
C GLY A 20 17.05 -21.01 15.44
N HIS A 21 17.05 -20.97 14.12
CA HIS A 21 18.13 -20.38 13.34
C HIS A 21 17.61 -19.73 12.05
N TRP A 22 18.41 -18.81 11.50
CA TRP A 22 18.08 -18.12 10.28
C TRP A 22 18.37 -19.02 9.05
N GLU A 23 17.36 -19.12 8.18
CA GLU A 23 17.44 -19.78 6.88
C GLU A 23 17.30 -18.76 5.77
N LYS A 24 18.01 -19.01 4.66
CA LYS A 24 17.89 -18.16 3.46
C LYS A 24 16.59 -18.44 2.75
N GLY A 25 15.83 -17.39 2.47
CA GLY A 25 14.61 -17.47 1.66
C GLY A 25 14.89 -17.62 0.15
N PRO A 26 13.85 -17.80 -0.68
CA PRO A 26 13.97 -17.96 -2.12
C PRO A 26 14.45 -16.70 -2.86
N GLY A 27 14.38 -15.55 -2.20
CA GLY A 27 14.84 -14.28 -2.73
C GLY A 27 14.13 -13.87 -4.04
N TYR A 28 14.86 -13.16 -4.88
CA TYR A 28 14.33 -12.63 -6.14
C TYR A 28 13.96 -13.72 -7.16
N SER A 29 14.53 -14.92 -7.06
CA SER A 29 14.26 -16.02 -8.00
C SER A 29 12.79 -16.41 -8.05
N LEU A 30 12.10 -16.41 -6.90
CA LEU A 30 10.66 -16.66 -6.82
C LEU A 30 9.88 -15.60 -7.62
N PHE A 31 10.12 -14.32 -7.37
CA PHE A 31 9.41 -13.22 -8.05
C PHE A 31 9.70 -13.19 -9.55
N LYS A 32 10.92 -13.56 -9.96
CA LYS A 32 11.28 -13.72 -11.38
C LYS A 32 10.48 -14.83 -12.04
N ALA A 33 10.33 -15.98 -11.37
CA ALA A 33 9.52 -17.08 -11.87
C ALA A 33 8.03 -16.71 -11.95
N MET A 34 7.49 -16.07 -10.90
CA MET A 34 6.11 -15.59 -10.90
C MET A 34 5.85 -14.58 -12.03
N LYS A 35 6.76 -13.62 -12.24
CA LYS A 35 6.63 -12.63 -13.33
C LYS A 35 6.68 -13.29 -14.70
N LYS A 36 7.51 -14.32 -14.88
CA LYS A 36 7.58 -15.10 -16.14
C LYS A 36 6.25 -15.82 -16.42
N GLN A 37 5.63 -16.39 -15.38
CA GLN A 37 4.41 -17.18 -15.52
C GLN A 37 3.14 -16.33 -15.64
N PHE A 38 3.05 -15.25 -14.86
CA PHE A 38 1.81 -14.47 -14.67
C PHE A 38 1.90 -13.03 -15.20
N GLY A 39 3.04 -12.59 -15.73
CA GLY A 39 3.24 -11.23 -16.21
C GLY A 39 3.32 -10.22 -15.05
N LYS A 40 2.64 -9.07 -15.19
CA LYS A 40 2.61 -8.01 -14.17
C LYS A 40 1.73 -8.44 -12.99
N LEU A 41 2.29 -8.40 -11.81
CA LEU A 41 1.62 -8.83 -10.57
C LEU A 41 1.17 -7.62 -9.75
N PRO A 42 -0.10 -7.54 -9.32
CA PRO A 42 -0.62 -6.49 -8.44
C PRO A 42 -0.29 -6.83 -6.97
N ILE A 43 0.99 -6.76 -6.61
CA ILE A 43 1.49 -7.10 -5.28
C ILE A 43 1.94 -5.84 -4.55
N ILE A 44 1.57 -5.72 -3.28
CA ILE A 44 2.11 -4.77 -2.30
C ILE A 44 3.05 -5.55 -1.41
N ALA A 45 4.30 -5.10 -1.29
CA ALA A 45 5.28 -5.72 -0.41
C ALA A 45 5.08 -5.20 1.02
N GLU A 46 4.71 -6.10 1.94
CA GLU A 46 4.74 -5.77 3.36
C GLU A 46 6.20 -5.77 3.84
N ASP A 47 6.77 -4.59 3.99
CA ASP A 47 8.14 -4.31 4.39
C ASP A 47 8.19 -3.53 5.72
N LEU A 48 7.36 -3.96 6.67
CA LEU A 48 7.30 -3.41 8.03
C LEU A 48 8.27 -4.14 8.97
N GLY A 49 8.51 -3.55 10.13
CA GLY A 49 9.35 -4.11 11.19
C GLY A 49 10.86 -3.96 10.92
N PHE A 50 11.66 -4.89 11.42
CA PHE A 50 13.11 -4.83 11.29
C PHE A 50 13.59 -5.19 9.89
N LEU A 51 14.04 -4.20 9.12
CA LEU A 51 14.49 -4.37 7.75
C LEU A 51 16.01 -4.41 7.67
N THR A 52 16.53 -5.46 7.04
CA THR A 52 17.96 -5.55 6.68
C THR A 52 18.19 -4.88 5.32
N PRO A 53 19.43 -4.46 5.00
CA PRO A 53 19.74 -3.93 3.66
C PRO A 53 19.35 -4.87 2.53
N SER A 54 19.48 -6.20 2.72
CA SER A 54 19.10 -7.21 1.72
C SER A 54 17.59 -7.26 1.46
N VAL A 55 16.76 -7.08 2.49
CA VAL A 55 15.28 -6.97 2.34
C VAL A 55 14.92 -5.72 1.54
N LEU A 56 15.52 -4.57 1.87
CA LEU A 56 15.28 -3.32 1.14
C LEU A 56 15.68 -3.43 -0.34
N GLU A 57 16.84 -4.07 -0.61
CA GLU A 57 17.27 -4.34 -1.98
C GLU A 57 16.32 -5.30 -2.70
N LEU A 58 15.81 -6.33 -2.03
CA LEU A 58 14.83 -7.26 -2.59
C LEU A 58 13.54 -6.53 -2.98
N VAL A 59 12.98 -5.69 -2.09
CA VAL A 59 11.79 -4.86 -2.38
C VAL A 59 12.06 -4.00 -3.62
N LYS A 60 13.18 -3.27 -3.63
CA LYS A 60 13.56 -2.43 -4.78
C LYS A 60 13.66 -3.23 -6.08
N LYS A 61 14.26 -4.41 -6.04
CA LYS A 61 14.48 -5.27 -7.20
C LYS A 61 13.19 -5.86 -7.77
N THR A 62 12.19 -6.13 -6.92
CA THR A 62 10.86 -6.59 -7.38
C THR A 62 10.08 -5.49 -8.07
N GLY A 63 10.32 -4.22 -7.72
CA GLY A 63 9.54 -3.07 -8.17
C GLY A 63 8.16 -2.98 -7.52
N PHE A 64 7.85 -3.80 -6.52
CA PHE A 64 6.60 -3.72 -5.78
C PHE A 64 6.58 -2.50 -4.88
N PRO A 65 5.44 -1.83 -4.70
CA PRO A 65 5.31 -0.79 -3.70
C PRO A 65 5.44 -1.39 -2.30
N GLY A 66 6.27 -0.77 -1.47
CA GLY A 66 6.34 -1.04 -0.04
C GLY A 66 5.25 -0.30 0.74
N MET A 67 5.18 -0.52 2.05
CA MET A 67 4.18 0.07 2.93
C MET A 67 4.75 1.22 3.76
N LYS A 68 3.93 2.24 4.00
CA LYS A 68 4.20 3.34 4.92
C LYS A 68 3.02 3.49 5.86
N VAL A 69 3.27 3.40 7.17
CA VAL A 69 2.23 3.49 8.20
C VAL A 69 2.42 4.78 8.98
N LEU A 70 1.42 5.66 8.94
CA LEU A 70 1.50 6.98 9.58
C LEU A 70 1.66 6.90 11.10
N GLU A 71 1.04 5.95 11.75
CA GLU A 71 1.18 5.77 13.19
C GLU A 71 2.64 5.53 13.64
N PHE A 72 3.53 5.09 12.74
CA PHE A 72 4.95 4.90 13.02
C PHE A 72 5.81 6.16 12.76
N ALA A 73 5.19 7.25 12.30
CA ALA A 73 5.92 8.43 11.86
C ALA A 73 6.34 9.37 13.02
N PHE A 74 5.59 9.36 14.12
CA PHE A 74 5.66 10.39 15.15
C PHE A 74 6.24 9.84 16.46
N ASP A 75 7.38 9.15 16.34
CA ASP A 75 8.24 8.83 17.48
C ASP A 75 8.92 10.11 18.03
N ASP A 76 9.52 10.00 19.20
CA ASP A 76 10.11 11.16 19.91
C ASP A 76 11.31 11.78 19.17
N GLU A 77 11.87 11.10 18.16
CA GLU A 77 13.13 11.51 17.53
C GLU A 77 12.93 12.26 16.20
N GLY A 78 11.72 12.22 15.60
CA GLY A 78 11.43 12.92 14.33
C GLY A 78 12.26 12.45 13.13
N ALA A 79 13.01 11.37 13.27
CA ALA A 79 13.90 10.81 12.25
C ALA A 79 13.24 9.72 11.41
N SER A 80 12.00 9.39 11.70
CA SER A 80 11.27 8.26 11.12
C SER A 80 11.22 8.29 9.60
N SER A 81 11.52 7.17 8.96
CA SER A 81 11.33 6.98 7.52
C SER A 81 9.84 6.92 7.12
N TYR A 82 8.94 6.92 8.10
CA TYR A 82 7.49 6.94 7.92
C TYR A 82 6.91 8.36 7.86
N LEU A 83 7.74 9.41 7.99
CA LEU A 83 7.29 10.79 7.77
C LEU A 83 6.98 11.01 6.28
N PRO A 84 5.81 11.56 5.92
CA PRO A 84 5.34 11.66 4.54
C PRO A 84 6.28 12.34 3.56
N HIS A 85 7.06 13.35 3.98
CA HIS A 85 8.03 14.02 3.13
C HIS A 85 9.22 13.12 2.72
N ARG A 86 9.38 11.96 3.36
CA ARG A 86 10.45 10.97 3.06
C ARG A 86 9.96 9.79 2.22
N TYR A 87 8.70 9.77 1.83
CA TYR A 87 8.16 8.63 1.09
C TYR A 87 8.73 8.53 -0.33
N PRO A 88 9.07 7.32 -0.79
CA PRO A 88 9.24 7.08 -2.22
C PRO A 88 7.86 7.13 -2.89
N LYS A 89 7.80 7.57 -4.16
CA LYS A 89 6.53 7.56 -4.92
C LYS A 89 5.90 6.16 -5.02
N ASN A 90 6.73 5.13 -5.20
CA ASN A 90 6.27 3.75 -5.31
C ASN A 90 6.06 3.12 -3.93
N CYS A 91 5.11 3.61 -3.18
CA CYS A 91 4.67 3.03 -1.92
C CYS A 91 3.16 3.14 -1.74
N VAL A 92 2.65 2.42 -0.76
CA VAL A 92 1.27 2.53 -0.26
C VAL A 92 1.33 3.11 1.13
N VAL A 93 0.61 4.22 1.36
CA VAL A 93 0.46 4.80 2.70
C VAL A 93 -0.81 4.27 3.35
N TYR A 94 -0.68 3.94 4.61
CA TYR A 94 -1.78 3.59 5.52
C TYR A 94 -1.80 4.59 6.67
N THR A 95 -2.96 4.96 7.19
CA THR A 95 -3.03 5.63 8.50
C THR A 95 -2.60 4.66 9.59
N GLY A 96 -3.18 3.48 9.61
CA GLY A 96 -2.83 2.28 10.36
C GLY A 96 -3.23 1.04 9.57
N THR A 97 -2.70 -0.13 9.91
CA THR A 97 -3.10 -1.44 9.37
C THR A 97 -4.14 -2.08 10.29
N HIS A 98 -4.58 -3.30 9.95
CA HIS A 98 -5.45 -4.08 10.84
C HIS A 98 -4.80 -4.43 12.20
N ASP A 99 -3.48 -4.40 12.29
CA ASP A 99 -2.71 -4.69 13.52
C ASP A 99 -2.42 -3.44 14.36
N ASN A 100 -2.69 -2.26 13.81
CA ASN A 100 -2.50 -1.00 14.49
C ASN A 100 -3.72 -0.59 15.34
N MET A 101 -3.58 0.47 16.09
CA MET A 101 -4.70 1.16 16.73
C MET A 101 -5.57 1.83 15.67
N THR A 102 -6.72 2.38 16.07
CA THR A 102 -7.38 3.41 15.27
C THR A 102 -6.64 4.73 15.44
N LEU A 103 -6.71 5.65 14.48
CA LEU A 103 -6.05 6.97 14.58
C LEU A 103 -6.40 7.72 15.87
N GLN A 104 -7.66 7.69 16.28
CA GLN A 104 -8.09 8.31 17.53
C GLN A 104 -7.45 7.62 18.74
N GLY A 105 -7.49 6.29 18.78
CA GLY A 105 -6.88 5.53 19.86
C GLY A 105 -5.38 5.72 19.94
N TRP A 106 -4.70 5.72 18.79
CA TRP A 106 -3.27 5.97 18.68
C TRP A 106 -2.90 7.39 19.15
N TYR A 107 -3.60 8.41 18.67
CA TYR A 107 -3.34 9.80 19.06
C TYR A 107 -3.45 10.01 20.57
N HIS A 108 -4.47 9.40 21.20
CA HIS A 108 -4.62 9.46 22.66
C HIS A 108 -3.48 8.73 23.42
N SER A 109 -2.87 7.73 22.80
CA SER A 109 -1.78 6.96 23.42
C SER A 109 -0.40 7.62 23.28
N LEU A 110 -0.25 8.64 22.44
CA LEU A 110 1.01 9.34 22.22
C LEU A 110 1.52 10.01 23.50
N SER A 111 2.83 10.01 23.67
CA SER A 111 3.50 10.84 24.68
C SER A 111 3.25 12.33 24.43
N PRO A 112 3.35 13.19 25.44
CA PRO A 112 3.24 14.64 25.25
C PRO A 112 4.26 15.19 24.23
N ALA A 113 5.46 14.64 24.20
CA ALA A 113 6.51 15.01 23.23
C ALA A 113 6.10 14.65 21.81
N SER A 114 5.66 13.40 21.59
CA SER A 114 5.16 12.91 20.29
C SER A 114 3.93 13.68 19.82
N LYS A 115 2.98 14.00 20.70
CA LYS A 115 1.82 14.85 20.37
C LYS A 115 2.27 16.23 19.91
N THR A 116 3.18 16.87 20.66
CA THR A 116 3.71 18.18 20.30
C THR A 116 4.41 18.16 18.95
N PHE A 117 5.24 17.15 18.70
CA PHE A 117 5.90 16.99 17.41
C PHE A 117 4.90 16.78 16.27
N ALA A 118 3.91 15.91 16.46
CA ALA A 118 2.89 15.62 15.47
C ALA A 118 2.07 16.84 15.10
N LEU A 119 1.62 17.64 16.08
CA LEU A 119 0.88 18.90 15.84
C LEU A 119 1.73 19.92 15.10
N ARG A 120 3.01 20.07 15.46
CA ARG A 120 3.94 20.94 14.74
C ARG A 120 4.18 20.49 13.31
N TYR A 121 4.27 19.19 13.09
CA TYR A 121 4.44 18.61 11.75
C TYR A 121 3.18 18.82 10.88
N LEU A 122 2.00 18.69 11.46
CA LEU A 122 0.73 18.98 10.78
C LEU A 122 0.58 20.48 10.44
N GLY A 123 1.28 21.36 11.15
CA GLY A 123 1.11 22.81 11.01
C GLY A 123 -0.24 23.32 11.52
N ASN A 124 -0.97 22.49 12.25
CA ASN A 124 -2.29 22.80 12.78
C ASN A 124 -2.40 22.30 14.24
N ALA A 125 -2.54 23.24 15.16
CA ALA A 125 -2.68 22.97 16.59
C ALA A 125 -4.10 23.28 17.12
N TYR A 126 -5.03 23.65 16.24
CA TYR A 126 -6.36 24.14 16.62
C TYR A 126 -7.48 23.11 16.39
N THR A 127 -7.19 22.01 15.72
CA THR A 127 -8.17 20.94 15.51
C THR A 127 -8.55 20.32 16.85
N PRO A 128 -9.85 20.25 17.19
CA PRO A 128 -10.31 19.54 18.38
C PRO A 128 -9.82 18.07 18.37
N GLU A 129 -9.47 17.53 19.54
CA GLU A 129 -8.97 16.14 19.64
C GLU A 129 -9.93 15.12 19.02
N GLY A 130 -11.24 15.32 19.11
CA GLY A 130 -12.24 14.43 18.49
C GLY A 130 -12.23 14.44 16.95
N GLU A 131 -11.64 15.47 16.32
CA GLU A 131 -11.57 15.63 14.86
C GLU A 131 -10.15 15.43 14.31
N ILE A 132 -9.16 15.19 15.16
CA ILE A 132 -7.74 15.10 14.78
C ILE A 132 -7.44 14.03 13.73
N HIS A 133 -8.24 12.95 13.71
CA HIS A 133 -8.13 11.88 12.70
C HIS A 133 -8.22 12.43 11.26
N TRP A 134 -8.99 13.50 11.01
CA TRP A 134 -9.10 14.11 9.70
C TRP A 134 -7.80 14.78 9.24
N ASP A 135 -7.01 15.33 10.15
CA ASP A 135 -5.73 15.92 9.80
C ASP A 135 -4.72 14.84 9.37
N TYR A 136 -4.73 13.67 10.02
CA TYR A 136 -3.89 12.54 9.61
C TYR A 136 -4.38 11.86 8.32
N ILE A 137 -5.70 11.77 8.12
CA ILE A 137 -6.26 11.30 6.84
C ILE A 137 -5.84 12.25 5.71
N ARG A 138 -5.93 13.56 5.94
CA ARG A 138 -5.46 14.58 5.00
C ARG A 138 -3.97 14.40 4.70
N LEU A 139 -3.15 14.20 5.71
CA LEU A 139 -1.72 13.99 5.57
C LEU A 139 -1.40 12.75 4.72
N ALA A 140 -2.13 11.65 4.92
CA ALA A 140 -2.00 10.44 4.09
C ALA A 140 -2.37 10.72 2.64
N LEU A 141 -3.50 11.37 2.40
CA LEU A 141 -4.00 11.70 1.06
C LEU A 141 -3.09 12.70 0.33
N ALA A 142 -2.51 13.68 1.04
CA ALA A 142 -1.58 14.67 0.50
C ALA A 142 -0.19 14.12 0.17
N SER A 143 0.15 12.92 0.65
CA SER A 143 1.46 12.32 0.44
C SER A 143 1.73 11.98 -1.03
N VAL A 144 3.01 11.75 -1.37
CA VAL A 144 3.43 11.30 -2.71
C VAL A 144 3.18 9.82 -2.98
N ALA A 145 2.67 9.08 -2.00
CA ALA A 145 2.40 7.65 -2.12
C ALA A 145 1.44 7.36 -3.29
N LYS A 146 1.74 6.31 -4.05
CA LYS A 146 0.92 5.90 -5.22
C LYS A 146 -0.50 5.52 -4.83
N LEU A 147 -0.68 4.94 -3.66
CA LEU A 147 -1.97 4.54 -3.10
C LEU A 147 -2.04 4.96 -1.64
N ALA A 148 -3.22 5.41 -1.19
CA ALA A 148 -3.54 5.62 0.21
C ALA A 148 -4.67 4.67 0.62
N VAL A 149 -4.48 3.93 1.71
CA VAL A 149 -5.46 3.00 2.27
C VAL A 149 -5.75 3.45 3.70
N ILE A 150 -7.00 3.77 3.97
CA ILE A 150 -7.45 4.31 5.25
C ILE A 150 -8.52 3.38 5.79
N PRO A 151 -8.35 2.80 6.99
CA PRO A 151 -9.39 2.02 7.64
C PRO A 151 -10.67 2.82 7.82
N VAL A 152 -11.82 2.19 7.64
CA VAL A 152 -13.11 2.86 7.79
C VAL A 152 -13.31 3.39 9.22
N GLN A 153 -12.72 2.73 10.21
CA GLN A 153 -12.74 3.17 11.60
C GLN A 153 -12.12 4.58 11.77
N ASP A 154 -11.10 4.89 10.98
CA ASP A 154 -10.44 6.18 11.03
C ASP A 154 -11.31 7.27 10.41
N TYR A 155 -11.99 6.98 9.29
CA TYR A 155 -12.98 7.91 8.73
C TYR A 155 -14.15 8.19 9.69
N LEU A 156 -14.53 7.17 10.48
CA LEU A 156 -15.59 7.27 11.49
C LEU A 156 -15.10 7.90 12.81
N GLY A 157 -13.82 8.20 12.95
CA GLY A 157 -13.24 8.78 14.18
C GLY A 157 -13.37 7.88 15.40
N LEU A 158 -13.36 6.56 15.22
CA LEU A 158 -13.61 5.61 16.31
C LEU A 158 -12.37 5.38 17.17
N GLY A 159 -12.58 5.18 18.47
CA GLY A 159 -11.51 4.81 19.39
C GLY A 159 -11.08 3.34 19.29
N ASN A 160 -10.11 2.93 20.12
CA ASN A 160 -9.51 1.58 20.10
C ASN A 160 -10.47 0.42 20.32
N TRP A 161 -11.67 0.66 20.84
CA TRP A 161 -12.69 -0.37 20.95
C TRP A 161 -13.15 -0.92 19.59
N ALA A 162 -12.93 -0.16 18.50
CA ALA A 162 -13.21 -0.55 17.12
C ALA A 162 -11.99 -1.15 16.40
N ARG A 163 -10.87 -1.36 17.08
CA ARG A 163 -9.66 -1.97 16.51
C ARG A 163 -9.97 -3.34 15.93
N THR A 164 -9.38 -3.65 14.78
CA THR A 164 -9.60 -4.93 14.09
C THR A 164 -8.86 -6.06 14.78
N ASN A 165 -7.57 -5.88 15.02
CA ASN A 165 -6.70 -6.89 15.61
C ASN A 165 -5.73 -6.26 16.61
N GLU A 166 -5.48 -6.94 17.72
CA GLU A 166 -4.46 -6.60 18.69
C GLU A 166 -3.49 -7.78 18.77
N PRO A 167 -2.27 -7.63 18.19
CA PRO A 167 -1.27 -8.70 18.18
C PRO A 167 -0.98 -9.23 19.57
N SER A 168 -0.69 -10.52 19.65
CA SER A 168 -0.39 -11.25 20.89
C SER A 168 -1.56 -11.33 21.90
N THR A 169 -2.80 -11.08 21.45
CA THR A 169 -4.02 -11.25 22.27
C THR A 169 -4.98 -12.29 21.70
N LEU A 170 -5.88 -12.80 22.54
CA LEU A 170 -6.90 -13.76 22.16
C LEU A 170 -8.30 -13.22 22.43
N GLY A 171 -9.28 -13.68 21.67
CA GLY A 171 -10.69 -13.58 21.98
C GLY A 171 -11.47 -12.42 21.36
N LYS A 172 -10.90 -11.24 21.19
CA LYS A 172 -11.62 -10.05 20.70
C LYS A 172 -11.30 -9.66 19.26
N ASN A 173 -10.26 -10.24 18.65
CA ASN A 173 -9.76 -9.89 17.34
C ASN A 173 -10.74 -10.26 16.22
N TRP A 174 -10.77 -9.44 15.16
CA TRP A 174 -11.57 -9.66 13.95
C TRP A 174 -13.09 -9.65 14.14
N ARG A 175 -13.59 -9.08 15.24
CA ARG A 175 -15.02 -9.07 15.60
C ARG A 175 -15.73 -7.77 15.30
N TRP A 176 -15.02 -6.66 15.23
CA TRP A 176 -15.64 -5.38 14.94
C TRP A 176 -16.36 -5.42 13.58
N ARG A 177 -17.53 -4.80 13.53
CA ARG A 177 -18.34 -4.67 12.31
C ARG A 177 -18.92 -3.27 12.26
N MET A 178 -18.85 -2.68 11.07
CA MET A 178 -19.51 -1.42 10.75
C MET A 178 -21.04 -1.64 10.75
N LYS A 179 -21.77 -0.67 11.26
CA LYS A 179 -23.24 -0.68 11.20
C LYS A 179 -23.71 -0.14 9.85
N LYS A 180 -24.97 -0.46 9.49
CA LYS A 180 -25.56 -0.09 8.20
C LYS A 180 -25.56 1.43 7.98
N ASP A 181 -25.80 2.22 9.03
CA ASP A 181 -25.99 3.67 8.96
C ASP A 181 -24.73 4.47 9.37
N ASP A 182 -23.60 3.82 9.58
CA ASP A 182 -22.35 4.49 9.94
C ASP A 182 -21.80 5.35 8.77
N LEU A 183 -22.06 4.95 7.51
CA LEU A 183 -21.68 5.72 6.33
C LEU A 183 -22.81 6.68 5.93
N THR A 184 -22.83 7.84 6.60
CA THR A 184 -23.82 8.86 6.27
C THR A 184 -23.50 9.57 4.95
N PRO A 185 -24.51 10.18 4.27
CA PRO A 185 -24.27 10.97 3.06
C PRO A 185 -23.21 12.07 3.26
N GLU A 186 -23.19 12.72 4.42
CA GLU A 186 -22.25 13.79 4.77
C GLU A 186 -20.82 13.24 4.88
N LEU A 187 -20.64 12.09 5.54
CA LEU A 187 -19.35 11.43 5.63
C LEU A 187 -18.82 11.01 4.24
N ILE A 188 -19.69 10.42 3.41
CA ILE A 188 -19.34 10.04 2.04
C ILE A 188 -18.94 11.26 1.22
N ALA A 189 -19.69 12.38 1.34
CA ALA A 189 -19.37 13.63 0.66
C ALA A 189 -18.01 14.17 1.10
N LYS A 190 -17.72 14.19 2.40
CA LYS A 190 -16.43 14.62 2.95
C LYS A 190 -15.26 13.76 2.47
N CYS A 191 -15.44 12.43 2.46
CA CYS A 191 -14.43 11.51 1.92
C CYS A 191 -14.16 11.76 0.43
N ARG A 192 -15.22 11.97 -0.36
CA ARG A 192 -15.12 12.28 -1.79
C ARG A 192 -14.37 13.58 -2.01
N GLU A 193 -14.78 14.66 -1.35
CA GLU A 193 -14.14 15.97 -1.43
C GLU A 193 -12.65 15.88 -1.14
N MET A 194 -12.25 15.20 -0.07
CA MET A 194 -10.84 15.04 0.26
C MET A 194 -10.10 14.24 -0.81
N ALA A 195 -10.69 13.18 -1.35
CA ALA A 195 -10.08 12.41 -2.43
C ALA A 195 -9.92 13.24 -3.71
N GLU A 196 -10.87 14.10 -4.04
CA GLU A 196 -10.83 15.01 -5.19
C GLU A 196 -9.74 16.08 -5.03
N ILE A 197 -9.67 16.74 -3.85
CA ILE A 197 -8.65 17.76 -3.54
C ILE A 197 -7.23 17.24 -3.79
N TYR A 198 -6.96 15.98 -3.42
CA TYR A 198 -5.63 15.37 -3.56
C TYR A 198 -5.47 14.51 -4.83
N GLY A 199 -6.41 14.62 -5.79
CA GLY A 199 -6.33 13.93 -7.08
C GLY A 199 -6.39 12.41 -6.98
N ARG A 200 -7.02 11.87 -5.92
CA ARG A 200 -7.15 10.43 -5.66
C ARG A 200 -8.50 9.84 -6.06
N ALA A 201 -9.48 10.68 -6.35
CA ALA A 201 -10.75 10.24 -6.94
C ALA A 201 -10.58 9.99 -8.44
N LYS A 202 -11.16 8.91 -8.95
CA LYS A 202 -11.36 8.78 -10.39
C LYS A 202 -12.38 9.83 -10.82
N LYS A 203 -12.06 10.65 -11.83
CA LYS A 203 -13.08 11.46 -12.48
C LYS A 203 -14.16 10.53 -13.03
N VAL A 204 -15.40 10.72 -12.61
CA VAL A 204 -16.52 9.97 -13.19
C VAL A 204 -16.62 10.42 -14.64
N GLN A 205 -16.78 9.49 -15.58
CA GLN A 205 -16.85 9.76 -17.03
C GLN A 205 -17.91 10.84 -17.38
N ALA A 206 -18.96 10.96 -16.55
CA ALA A 206 -20.00 11.99 -16.68
C ALA A 206 -19.49 13.44 -16.44
N ASP A 207 -18.42 13.61 -15.65
CA ASP A 207 -17.87 14.91 -15.26
C ASP A 207 -16.76 15.39 -16.21
N LEU A 208 -16.38 14.57 -17.21
CA LEU A 208 -15.34 14.94 -18.18
C LEU A 208 -15.97 15.73 -19.33
N PRO A 209 -15.31 16.79 -19.83
CA PRO A 209 -15.66 17.41 -21.10
C PRO A 209 -15.71 16.36 -22.23
N GLU A 210 -16.62 16.54 -23.19
CA GLU A 210 -16.88 15.56 -24.25
C GLU A 210 -15.59 15.15 -25.02
N LYS A 211 -14.68 16.07 -25.18
CA LYS A 211 -13.37 15.84 -25.80
C LYS A 211 -12.44 14.92 -24.99
N GLU A 212 -12.43 15.06 -23.66
CA GLU A 212 -11.63 14.20 -22.77
C GLU A 212 -12.23 12.79 -22.62
N ARG A 213 -13.56 12.64 -22.83
CA ARG A 213 -14.22 11.33 -22.87
C ARG A 213 -13.77 10.53 -24.08
N ALA A 214 -13.79 11.14 -25.27
CA ALA A 214 -13.40 10.49 -26.53
C ALA A 214 -11.90 10.07 -26.52
N ASP A 215 -11.00 10.92 -25.99
CA ASP A 215 -9.59 10.61 -25.88
C ASP A 215 -9.29 9.47 -24.88
N LYS A 216 -10.09 9.36 -23.80
CA LYS A 216 -9.94 8.31 -22.80
C LYS A 216 -10.44 6.97 -23.32
N ASP A 217 -11.61 6.94 -23.93
CA ASP A 217 -12.17 5.73 -24.55
C ASP A 217 -11.22 5.18 -25.63
N THR A 218 -10.57 6.07 -26.40
CA THR A 218 -9.59 5.69 -27.42
C THR A 218 -8.32 5.08 -26.81
N ARG A 219 -7.84 5.60 -25.65
CA ARG A 219 -6.67 5.07 -24.94
C ARG A 219 -6.96 3.73 -24.26
N GLU A 220 -8.12 3.59 -23.61
CA GLU A 220 -8.54 2.34 -22.99
C GLU A 220 -8.74 1.24 -24.04
N MET A 221 -9.29 1.55 -25.22
CA MET A 221 -9.39 0.62 -26.35
C MET A 221 -8.02 0.23 -26.95
N GLN A 222 -7.00 1.10 -26.87
CA GLN A 222 -5.64 0.79 -27.35
C GLN A 222 -4.88 -0.06 -26.33
N GLU A 223 -5.10 0.14 -25.02
CA GLU A 223 -4.48 -0.65 -23.96
C GLU A 223 -5.07 -2.07 -23.85
N GLU A 224 -6.34 -2.26 -24.23
CA GLU A 224 -7.01 -3.57 -24.24
C GLU A 224 -6.73 -4.42 -25.51
N ARG A 225 -6.12 -3.85 -26.55
CA ARG A 225 -5.67 -4.67 -27.68
C ARG A 225 -4.55 -5.59 -27.25
N PRO A 226 -4.71 -6.92 -27.32
CA PRO A 226 -3.60 -7.83 -27.10
C PRO A 226 -2.51 -7.51 -28.14
N ALA A 227 -1.27 -7.37 -27.70
CA ALA A 227 -0.13 -7.20 -28.59
C ALA A 227 -0.19 -8.34 -29.61
N GLU A 228 -0.41 -8.02 -30.88
CA GLU A 228 -0.26 -8.97 -31.96
C GLU A 228 1.15 -9.55 -31.86
N LYS A 229 1.22 -10.83 -31.59
CA LYS A 229 2.50 -11.55 -31.68
C LYS A 229 2.91 -11.49 -33.14
N GLU A 230 3.93 -10.70 -33.44
CA GLU A 230 4.69 -10.90 -34.68
C GLU A 230 5.20 -12.34 -34.68
N GLU A 231 4.50 -13.23 -35.38
CA GLU A 231 5.01 -14.55 -35.70
C GLU A 231 6.22 -14.35 -36.60
N LYS A 232 7.40 -14.53 -36.05
CA LYS A 232 8.61 -14.67 -36.86
C LYS A 232 8.42 -15.92 -37.75
N PRO A 233 8.65 -15.80 -39.08
CA PRO A 233 8.52 -16.90 -39.97
C PRO A 233 9.40 -18.05 -39.50
N THR A 234 8.84 -19.27 -39.51
CA THR A 234 9.54 -20.46 -39.08
C THR A 234 10.62 -20.81 -40.11
N ALA A 235 11.73 -21.37 -39.65
CA ALA A 235 12.89 -21.80 -40.49
C ALA A 235 12.52 -22.74 -41.66
N LYS A 236 11.25 -23.14 -41.81
CA LYS A 236 10.72 -23.89 -42.95
C LYS A 236 10.25 -22.98 -44.09
N GLU A 237 9.85 -21.75 -43.82
CA GLU A 237 9.40 -20.78 -44.86
C GLU A 237 10.60 -20.09 -45.51
N GLU A 238 11.69 -19.88 -44.77
CA GLU A 238 12.94 -19.33 -45.34
C GLU A 238 13.61 -20.29 -46.36
N ARG A 239 13.38 -21.59 -46.25
CA ARG A 239 13.94 -22.58 -47.22
C ARG A 239 13.15 -22.68 -48.51
N ARG A 240 11.89 -22.25 -48.54
CA ARG A 240 11.08 -22.28 -49.78
C ARG A 240 11.31 -21.08 -50.67
N SER A 241 11.69 -19.95 -50.14
CA SER A 241 11.99 -18.75 -50.94
C SER A 241 13.37 -18.75 -51.58
N ALA A 242 14.27 -19.67 -51.16
CA ALA A 242 15.62 -19.80 -51.74
C ALA A 242 15.69 -20.75 -52.98
N ASP A 243 14.64 -21.59 -53.19
CA ASP A 243 14.64 -22.57 -54.31
C ASP A 243 13.87 -22.08 -55.57
N GLU A 244 13.27 -20.87 -55.55
CA GLU A 244 12.53 -20.32 -56.69
C GLU A 244 13.20 -19.07 -57.31
N ALA A 245 14.53 -19.07 -57.48
CA ALA A 245 15.21 -18.08 -58.32
C ALA A 245 15.44 -18.66 -59.73
N PRO A 246 14.91 -18.04 -60.79
CA PRO A 246 15.10 -18.52 -62.16
C PRO A 246 16.51 -18.27 -62.61
N GLN A 247 17.03 -19.23 -63.38
CA GLN A 247 18.30 -19.19 -64.10
C GLN A 247 18.26 -18.12 -65.18
#